data_284a1b5e147fa2f9f9a89455512291f9
#
_entry.id   284a1b5e147fa2f9f9a89455512291f9
#
_cell.length_a   1.000
_cell.length_b   1.000
_cell.length_c   1.000
_cell.angle_alpha   90.00
_cell.angle_beta   90.00
_cell.angle_gamma   90.00
#
_symmetry.space_group_name_H-M   'P 1'
#
loop_
_entity.id
_entity.type
_entity.pdbx_description
1 polymer ?
#
loop_
_entity_poly.entity_id
_entity_poly.type
_entity_poly.pdbx_seq_one_letter_code
_entity_poly.pdbx_strand_id
1 'polypeptide(L)'
;MGLNGAGKSTLLKTIVGVYKPTTGTVTKTGVMAPLIELGAGFDPEYTGKENIYLYGAILGYSREFLDTKIQDIIDFSELGDFINVPLKNYSSGMKSRLGFSIATAVEPDILILDEVLSVGDAKFRRKSLAKVQSMFDHGVTVLFVSHSIDQVLAICDRAILLQKGKIIAEGTAEEVAVVYEEKTGKGPKK
;
A
#
# COMPACT_ATOMS: atom_id res chain seq x y z
N MET A 1 -8.76 1.74 -11.45
CA MET A 1 -9.82 2.70 -11.10
C MET A 1 -11.18 2.01 -10.98
N GLY A 2 -12.22 2.65 -10.39
CA GLY A 2 -13.60 2.14 -10.33
C GLY A 2 -14.34 2.67 -9.11
N LEU A 3 -15.67 2.66 -9.17
CA LEU A 3 -16.55 3.08 -8.07
C LEU A 3 -16.46 2.10 -6.87
N ASN A 4 -17.04 2.51 -5.74
CA ASN A 4 -17.15 1.63 -4.58
C ASN A 4 -17.94 0.36 -4.95
N GLY A 5 -17.47 -0.80 -4.48
CA GLY A 5 -18.05 -2.09 -4.86
C GLY A 5 -17.69 -2.61 -6.26
N ALA A 6 -16.81 -1.94 -7.01
CA ALA A 6 -16.37 -2.40 -8.33
C ALA A 6 -15.52 -3.67 -8.32
N GLY A 7 -14.99 -4.08 -7.16
CA GLY A 7 -14.11 -5.25 -7.02
C GLY A 7 -12.61 -4.94 -6.89
N LYS A 8 -12.23 -3.67 -6.76
CA LYS A 8 -10.82 -3.22 -6.69
C LYS A 8 -10.04 -3.91 -5.57
N SER A 9 -10.51 -3.82 -4.34
CA SER A 9 -9.84 -4.43 -3.17
C SER A 9 -9.82 -5.96 -3.24
N THR A 10 -10.86 -6.58 -3.81
CA THR A 10 -10.90 -8.03 -4.04
C THR A 10 -9.82 -8.44 -5.04
N LEU A 11 -9.67 -7.70 -6.15
CA LEU A 11 -8.62 -7.92 -7.14
C LEU A 11 -7.24 -7.78 -6.51
N LEU A 12 -6.99 -6.71 -5.75
CA LEU A 12 -5.71 -6.53 -5.06
C LEU A 12 -5.42 -7.68 -4.08
N LYS A 13 -6.39 -8.07 -3.26
CA LYS A 13 -6.23 -9.19 -2.32
C LYS A 13 -5.94 -10.52 -3.04
N THR A 14 -6.48 -10.69 -4.24
CA THR A 14 -6.17 -11.85 -5.10
C THR A 14 -4.76 -11.77 -5.65
N ILE A 15 -4.30 -10.59 -6.11
CA ILE A 15 -2.94 -10.38 -6.61
C ILE A 15 -1.90 -10.60 -5.50
N VAL A 16 -2.16 -10.10 -4.30
CA VAL A 16 -1.29 -10.29 -3.13
C VAL A 16 -1.25 -11.76 -2.69
N GLY A 17 -2.30 -12.54 -2.97
CA GLY A 17 -2.41 -13.94 -2.58
C GLY A 17 -3.21 -14.18 -1.30
N VAL A 18 -3.89 -13.16 -0.77
CA VAL A 18 -4.83 -13.29 0.36
C VAL A 18 -6.04 -14.14 -0.05
N TYR A 19 -6.52 -13.93 -1.29
CA TYR A 19 -7.58 -14.74 -1.87
C TYR A 19 -7.04 -15.61 -3.01
N LYS A 20 -7.43 -16.88 -3.04
CA LYS A 20 -7.18 -17.74 -4.21
C LYS A 20 -8.23 -17.45 -5.29
N PRO A 21 -7.82 -17.30 -6.57
CA PRO A 21 -8.79 -17.17 -7.66
C PRO A 21 -9.61 -18.45 -7.79
N THR A 22 -10.89 -18.33 -8.08
CA THR A 22 -11.79 -19.49 -8.34
C THR A 22 -11.38 -20.19 -9.63
N THR A 23 -10.96 -19.44 -10.63
CA THR A 23 -10.45 -19.92 -11.92
C THR A 23 -9.27 -19.06 -12.36
N GLY A 24 -8.41 -19.61 -13.21
CA GLY A 24 -7.22 -18.91 -13.69
C GLY A 24 -6.05 -18.94 -12.70
N THR A 25 -5.01 -18.21 -13.02
CA THR A 25 -3.77 -18.12 -12.23
C THR A 25 -3.31 -16.69 -12.09
N VAL A 26 -2.66 -16.40 -10.98
CA VAL A 26 -1.93 -15.14 -10.76
C VAL A 26 -0.44 -15.48 -10.75
N THR A 27 0.31 -14.89 -11.67
CA THR A 27 1.77 -15.02 -11.72
C THR A 27 2.39 -13.70 -11.36
N LYS A 28 3.34 -13.73 -10.43
CA LYS A 28 4.13 -12.55 -10.02
C LYS A 28 5.60 -12.92 -9.93
N THR A 29 6.47 -11.99 -10.25
CA THR A 29 7.91 -12.15 -10.12
C THR A 29 8.46 -11.03 -9.25
N GLY A 30 9.33 -11.38 -8.29
CA GLY A 30 9.93 -10.42 -7.37
C GLY A 30 9.18 -10.26 -6.04
N VAL A 31 9.76 -9.41 -5.19
CA VAL A 31 9.26 -9.09 -3.84
C VAL A 31 8.15 -8.06 -3.93
N MET A 32 7.02 -8.36 -3.29
CA MET A 32 5.85 -7.49 -3.29
C MET A 32 5.65 -6.87 -1.92
N ALA A 33 5.53 -5.55 -1.86
CA ALA A 33 5.18 -4.81 -0.65
C ALA A 33 3.74 -4.26 -0.74
N PRO A 34 2.76 -4.93 -0.13
CA PRO A 34 1.40 -4.42 -0.08
C PRO A 34 1.28 -3.38 1.04
N LEU A 35 1.03 -2.11 0.70
CA LEU A 35 0.62 -1.08 1.65
C LEU A 35 -0.92 -1.06 1.83
N ILE A 36 -1.54 -2.22 1.67
CA ILE A 36 -2.95 -2.45 1.91
C ILE A 36 -3.08 -2.96 3.34
N GLU A 37 -3.99 -2.39 4.13
CA GLU A 37 -4.25 -2.84 5.50
C GLU A 37 -2.97 -2.87 6.36
N LEU A 38 -2.26 -1.73 6.42
CA LEU A 38 -1.03 -1.57 7.21
C LEU A 38 -1.21 -2.06 8.65
N GLY A 39 -0.34 -3.00 9.05
CA GLY A 39 -0.42 -3.64 10.37
C GLY A 39 -1.42 -4.78 10.47
N ALA A 40 -1.97 -5.27 9.36
CA ALA A 40 -2.71 -6.54 9.34
C ALA A 40 -1.78 -7.67 9.80
N GLY A 41 -2.14 -8.34 10.89
CA GLY A 41 -1.32 -9.37 11.52
C GLY A 41 -0.44 -8.87 12.68
N PHE A 42 -0.57 -7.60 13.08
CA PHE A 42 -0.01 -7.15 14.35
C PHE A 42 -0.66 -7.88 15.54
N ASP A 43 0.17 -8.26 16.50
CA ASP A 43 -0.31 -8.74 17.80
C ASP A 43 -0.39 -7.57 18.79
N PRO A 44 -1.59 -7.26 19.33
CA PRO A 44 -1.79 -6.15 20.25
C PRO A 44 -1.05 -6.33 21.60
N GLU A 45 -0.75 -7.56 21.99
CA GLU A 45 -0.04 -7.83 23.24
C GLU A 45 1.48 -7.66 23.10
N TYR A 46 2.00 -7.71 21.89
CA TYR A 46 3.42 -7.52 21.61
C TYR A 46 3.76 -6.02 21.52
N THR A 47 5.00 -5.70 21.89
CA THR A 47 5.58 -4.36 21.74
C THR A 47 5.71 -3.99 20.26
N GLY A 48 5.94 -2.69 19.96
CA GLY A 48 6.24 -2.25 18.61
C GLY A 48 7.44 -2.97 18.01
N LYS A 49 8.49 -3.17 18.84
CA LYS A 49 9.71 -3.88 18.42
C LYS A 49 9.45 -5.35 18.06
N GLU A 50 8.67 -6.06 18.86
CA GLU A 50 8.29 -7.46 18.56
C GLU A 50 7.40 -7.54 17.30
N ASN A 51 6.51 -6.58 17.11
CA ASN A 51 5.68 -6.50 15.92
C ASN A 51 6.48 -6.16 14.64
N ILE A 52 7.65 -5.51 14.73
CA ILE A 52 8.54 -5.35 13.57
C ILE A 52 8.94 -6.73 13.05
N TYR A 53 9.36 -7.63 13.92
CA TYR A 53 9.74 -9.00 13.51
C TYR A 53 8.55 -9.82 13.04
N LEU A 54 7.43 -9.75 13.77
CA LEU A 54 6.23 -10.49 13.42
C LEU A 54 5.70 -10.07 12.02
N TYR A 55 5.50 -8.79 11.82
CA TYR A 55 4.97 -8.27 10.56
C TYR A 55 5.99 -8.37 9.42
N GLY A 56 7.25 -8.18 9.71
CA GLY A 56 8.33 -8.40 8.74
C GLY A 56 8.37 -9.84 8.25
N ALA A 57 8.17 -10.82 9.15
CA ALA A 57 8.08 -12.24 8.77
C ALA A 57 6.85 -12.53 7.89
N ILE A 58 5.69 -11.88 8.16
CA ILE A 58 4.49 -11.98 7.31
C ILE A 58 4.77 -11.43 5.91
N LEU A 59 5.58 -10.37 5.80
CA LEU A 59 6.02 -9.80 4.52
C LEU A 59 7.13 -10.63 3.84
N GLY A 60 7.63 -11.69 4.48
CA GLY A 60 8.64 -12.60 3.95
C GLY A 60 10.09 -12.18 4.23
N TYR A 61 10.31 -11.24 5.17
CA TYR A 61 11.66 -10.83 5.56
C TYR A 61 12.28 -11.78 6.57
N SER A 62 13.58 -12.09 6.41
CA SER A 62 14.30 -12.87 7.41
C SER A 62 14.61 -12.04 8.66
N ARG A 63 14.87 -12.73 9.76
CA ARG A 63 15.23 -12.07 11.02
C ARG A 63 16.55 -11.29 10.88
N GLU A 64 17.53 -11.91 10.24
CA GLU A 64 18.85 -11.30 10.01
C GLU A 64 18.74 -10.02 9.20
N PHE A 65 17.86 -10.00 8.19
CA PHE A 65 17.57 -8.79 7.43
C PHE A 65 16.93 -7.71 8.30
N LEU A 66 15.91 -8.08 9.10
CA LEU A 66 15.24 -7.14 10.00
C LEU A 66 16.20 -6.56 11.05
N ASP A 67 17.16 -7.36 11.55
CA ASP A 67 18.19 -6.89 12.48
C ASP A 67 19.05 -5.77 11.86
N THR A 68 19.29 -5.79 10.54
CA THR A 68 19.98 -4.70 9.84
C THR A 68 19.14 -3.45 9.63
N LYS A 69 17.80 -3.57 9.64
CA LYS A 69 16.86 -2.49 9.30
C LYS A 69 16.07 -1.95 10.50
N ILE A 70 16.18 -2.59 11.64
CA ILE A 70 15.33 -2.29 12.79
C ILE A 70 15.45 -0.82 13.24
N GLN A 71 16.66 -0.27 13.25
CA GLN A 71 16.87 1.12 13.66
C GLN A 71 16.27 2.09 12.65
N ASP A 72 16.45 1.83 11.34
CA ASP A 72 15.84 2.64 10.27
C ASP A 72 14.32 2.65 10.37
N ILE A 73 13.71 1.47 10.68
CA ILE A 73 12.26 1.32 10.86
C ILE A 73 11.78 2.14 12.06
N ILE A 74 12.48 2.03 13.19
CA ILE A 74 12.14 2.77 14.42
C ILE A 74 12.22 4.28 14.16
N ASP A 75 13.31 4.75 13.58
CA ASP A 75 13.54 6.18 13.31
C ASP A 75 12.53 6.72 12.29
N PHE A 76 12.21 5.93 11.27
CA PHE A 76 11.21 6.34 10.28
C PHE A 76 9.81 6.44 10.90
N SER A 77 9.44 5.53 11.81
CA SER A 77 8.12 5.51 12.44
C SER A 77 7.86 6.70 13.36
N GLU A 78 8.90 7.37 13.85
CA GLU A 78 8.86 8.47 14.83
C GLU A 78 8.10 8.09 16.11
N LEU A 79 8.18 6.82 16.53
CA LEU A 79 7.50 6.33 17.73
C LEU A 79 8.32 6.52 19.01
N GLY A 80 9.65 6.71 18.88
CA GLY A 80 10.54 6.88 20.04
C GLY A 80 10.39 5.75 21.05
N ASP A 81 10.26 6.11 22.33
CA ASP A 81 10.16 5.13 23.43
C ASP A 81 8.91 4.24 23.36
N PHE A 82 7.87 4.67 22.63
CA PHE A 82 6.69 3.84 22.43
C PHE A 82 6.99 2.52 21.74
N ILE A 83 8.14 2.40 21.04
CA ILE A 83 8.52 1.14 20.39
C ILE A 83 8.59 -0.04 21.35
N ASN A 84 8.84 0.21 22.65
CA ASN A 84 8.93 -0.78 23.70
C ASN A 84 7.60 -1.01 24.43
N VAL A 85 6.52 -0.35 24.00
CA VAL A 85 5.19 -0.44 24.61
C VAL A 85 4.31 -1.38 23.78
N PRO A 86 3.45 -2.22 24.40
CA PRO A 86 2.51 -3.09 23.68
C PRO A 86 1.55 -2.30 22.76
N LEU A 87 1.27 -2.86 21.57
CA LEU A 87 0.45 -2.21 20.53
C LEU A 87 -1.01 -1.95 20.94
N LYS A 88 -1.52 -2.62 21.96
CA LYS A 88 -2.85 -2.30 22.52
C LYS A 88 -2.94 -0.86 23.03
N ASN A 89 -1.81 -0.27 23.41
CA ASN A 89 -1.71 1.12 23.87
C ASN A 89 -1.45 2.13 22.73
N TYR A 90 -1.35 1.67 21.46
CA TYR A 90 -1.12 2.54 20.32
C TYR A 90 -2.42 3.11 19.78
N SER A 91 -2.37 4.38 19.37
CA SER A 91 -3.41 4.95 18.51
C SER A 91 -3.40 4.29 17.12
N SER A 92 -4.50 4.43 16.38
CA SER A 92 -4.55 3.96 14.98
C SER A 92 -3.46 4.58 14.12
N GLY A 93 -3.15 5.86 14.33
CA GLY A 93 -2.07 6.57 13.65
C GLY A 93 -0.69 5.98 13.97
N MET A 94 -0.40 5.62 15.22
CA MET A 94 0.86 4.97 15.60
C MET A 94 1.01 3.58 14.96
N LYS A 95 -0.06 2.78 14.95
CA LYS A 95 -0.08 1.47 14.27
C LYS A 95 0.18 1.61 12.78
N SER A 96 -0.47 2.56 12.12
CA SER A 96 -0.28 2.82 10.71
C SER A 96 1.13 3.32 10.38
N ARG A 97 1.73 4.18 11.23
CA ARG A 97 3.11 4.62 11.08
C ARG A 97 4.08 3.44 11.16
N LEU A 98 3.91 2.57 12.16
CA LEU A 98 4.75 1.39 12.31
C LEU A 98 4.62 0.46 11.11
N GLY A 99 3.39 0.12 10.71
CA GLY A 99 3.13 -0.75 9.57
C GLY A 99 3.71 -0.22 8.27
N PHE A 100 3.56 1.08 8.01
CA PHE A 100 4.17 1.75 6.85
C PHE A 100 5.70 1.67 6.90
N SER A 101 6.31 1.96 8.05
CA SER A 101 7.77 1.93 8.21
C SER A 101 8.36 0.55 7.95
N ILE A 102 7.68 -0.52 8.41
CA ILE A 102 8.12 -1.90 8.16
C ILE A 102 7.95 -2.25 6.68
N ALA A 103 6.78 -1.96 6.10
CA ALA A 103 6.48 -2.32 4.72
C ALA A 103 7.37 -1.58 3.70
N THR A 104 7.90 -0.41 4.06
CA THR A 104 8.79 0.40 3.21
C THR A 104 10.27 0.34 3.62
N ALA A 105 10.62 -0.56 4.53
CA ALA A 105 12.01 -0.79 4.94
C ALA A 105 12.86 -1.42 3.83
N VAL A 106 12.21 -2.04 2.87
CA VAL A 106 12.81 -2.66 1.69
C VAL A 106 12.36 -1.92 0.44
N GLU A 107 13.19 -1.91 -0.58
CA GLU A 107 12.78 -1.54 -1.94
C GLU A 107 12.19 -2.80 -2.60
N PRO A 108 10.85 -2.86 -2.78
CA PRO A 108 10.21 -4.00 -3.41
C PRO A 108 10.34 -3.93 -4.93
N ASP A 109 10.15 -5.05 -5.62
CA ASP A 109 9.98 -5.05 -7.08
C ASP A 109 8.58 -4.56 -7.47
N ILE A 110 7.59 -4.83 -6.61
CA ILE A 110 6.19 -4.45 -6.81
C ILE A 110 5.64 -3.79 -5.53
N LEU A 111 5.22 -2.54 -5.64
CA LEU A 111 4.57 -1.80 -4.57
C LEU A 111 3.06 -1.73 -4.84
N ILE A 112 2.26 -2.12 -3.87
CA ILE A 112 0.81 -2.01 -3.98
C ILE A 112 0.29 -0.94 -3.04
N LEU A 113 -0.32 0.08 -3.62
CA LEU A 113 -0.90 1.22 -2.92
C LEU A 113 -2.43 1.15 -3.03
N ASP A 114 -3.12 1.13 -1.91
CA ASP A 114 -4.55 1.47 -1.83
C ASP A 114 -4.65 2.91 -1.34
N GLU A 115 -5.73 3.62 -1.59
CA GLU A 115 -6.02 5.04 -1.22
C GLU A 115 -5.39 5.57 0.09
N VAL A 116 -4.69 4.72 0.83
CA VAL A 116 -4.17 4.87 2.19
C VAL A 116 -2.81 5.59 2.26
N LEU A 117 -2.46 6.46 1.30
CA LEU A 117 -1.35 7.42 1.53
C LEU A 117 -1.71 8.49 2.59
N SER A 118 -2.85 8.32 3.27
CA SER A 118 -3.31 9.17 4.39
C SER A 118 -2.85 8.65 5.74
N VAL A 119 -1.61 8.12 5.84
CA VAL A 119 -1.07 7.54 7.07
C VAL A 119 -0.59 8.63 8.03
N GLY A 120 -1.02 8.55 9.28
CA GLY A 120 -0.57 9.46 10.34
C GLY A 120 -1.06 10.90 10.19
N ASP A 121 -0.32 11.83 10.79
CA ASP A 121 -0.58 13.27 10.69
C ASP A 121 -0.02 13.88 9.38
N ALA A 122 -0.24 15.18 9.18
CA ALA A 122 0.20 15.89 7.98
C ALA A 122 1.73 15.84 7.75
N LYS A 123 2.53 15.78 8.82
CA LYS A 123 4.00 15.70 8.74
C LYS A 123 4.41 14.31 8.26
N PHE A 124 3.89 13.26 8.90
CA PHE A 124 4.21 11.88 8.54
C PHE A 124 3.70 11.53 7.13
N ARG A 125 2.55 12.07 6.74
CA ARG A 125 2.02 11.89 5.37
C ARG A 125 2.99 12.43 4.32
N ARG A 126 3.55 13.62 4.51
CA ARG A 126 4.56 14.19 3.59
C ARG A 126 5.81 13.32 3.51
N LYS A 127 6.29 12.82 4.66
CA LYS A 127 7.44 11.91 4.76
C LYS A 127 7.18 10.59 4.03
N SER A 128 5.99 10.02 4.20
CA SER A 128 5.56 8.79 3.54
C SER A 128 5.45 8.96 2.03
N LEU A 129 4.88 10.07 1.56
CA LEU A 129 4.80 10.40 0.14
C LEU A 129 6.19 10.54 -0.49
N ALA A 130 7.12 11.23 0.18
CA ALA A 130 8.50 11.36 -0.29
C ALA A 130 9.20 10.00 -0.36
N LYS A 131 8.96 9.11 0.61
CA LYS A 131 9.51 7.74 0.60
C LYS A 131 8.95 6.90 -0.57
N VAL A 132 7.64 6.98 -0.81
CA VAL A 132 7.01 6.30 -1.96
C VAL A 132 7.54 6.87 -3.28
N GLN A 133 7.66 8.20 -3.39
CA GLN A 133 8.20 8.85 -4.59
C GLN A 133 9.63 8.40 -4.89
N SER A 134 10.49 8.30 -3.88
CA SER A 134 11.86 7.79 -4.08
C SER A 134 11.90 6.34 -4.61
N MET A 135 10.89 5.52 -4.30
CA MET A 135 10.80 4.15 -4.85
C MET A 135 10.43 4.15 -6.34
N PHE A 136 9.63 5.11 -6.81
CA PHE A 136 9.32 5.25 -8.24
C PHE A 136 10.58 5.53 -9.06
N ASP A 137 11.47 6.37 -8.53
CA ASP A 137 12.71 6.75 -9.20
C ASP A 137 13.69 5.56 -9.38
N HIS A 138 13.51 4.47 -8.60
CA HIS A 138 14.30 3.24 -8.69
C HIS A 138 13.67 2.13 -9.55
N GLY A 139 12.63 2.43 -10.32
CA GLY A 139 12.03 1.50 -11.28
C GLY A 139 11.11 0.44 -10.66
N VAL A 140 10.59 0.70 -9.47
CA VAL A 140 9.61 -0.18 -8.80
C VAL A 140 8.30 -0.17 -9.58
N THR A 141 7.74 -1.36 -9.84
CA THR A 141 6.39 -1.46 -10.42
C THR A 141 5.34 -1.10 -9.40
N VAL A 142 4.45 -0.16 -9.72
CA VAL A 142 3.42 0.31 -8.79
C VAL A 142 2.04 -0.08 -9.25
N LEU A 143 1.31 -0.79 -8.40
CA LEU A 143 -0.13 -1.02 -8.53
C LEU A 143 -0.87 -0.07 -7.61
N PHE A 144 -1.48 0.96 -8.19
CA PHE A 144 -2.19 1.99 -7.43
C PHE A 144 -3.70 1.87 -7.60
N VAL A 145 -4.41 1.84 -6.49
CA VAL A 145 -5.88 1.87 -6.47
C VAL A 145 -6.37 3.18 -5.91
N SER A 146 -7.11 3.91 -6.72
CA SER A 146 -7.78 5.15 -6.30
C SER A 146 -9.12 5.32 -7.00
N HIS A 147 -9.98 6.12 -6.39
CA HIS A 147 -11.19 6.68 -7.01
C HIS A 147 -10.99 8.14 -7.47
N SER A 148 -9.81 8.72 -7.23
CA SER A 148 -9.43 10.06 -7.65
C SER A 148 -8.71 10.03 -9.01
N ILE A 149 -9.33 10.64 -10.01
CA ILE A 149 -8.74 10.79 -11.35
C ILE A 149 -7.41 11.55 -11.26
N ASP A 150 -7.38 12.66 -10.51
CA ASP A 150 -6.20 13.51 -10.39
C ASP A 150 -4.99 12.74 -9.87
N GLN A 151 -5.19 11.85 -8.87
CA GLN A 151 -4.13 11.01 -8.34
C GLN A 151 -3.65 9.96 -9.35
N VAL A 152 -4.58 9.37 -10.11
CA VAL A 152 -4.21 8.37 -11.13
C VAL A 152 -3.44 9.01 -12.25
N LEU A 153 -3.88 10.17 -12.74
CA LEU A 153 -3.17 10.93 -13.77
C LEU A 153 -1.78 11.44 -13.33
N ALA A 154 -1.62 11.71 -12.03
CA ALA A 154 -0.35 12.19 -11.49
C ALA A 154 0.69 11.07 -11.25
N ILE A 155 0.24 9.81 -11.09
CA ILE A 155 1.10 8.70 -10.61
C ILE A 155 1.23 7.59 -11.65
N CYS A 156 0.20 7.35 -12.47
CA CYS A 156 0.10 6.16 -13.29
C CYS A 156 0.29 6.45 -14.79
N ASP A 157 1.12 5.64 -15.47
CA ASP A 157 1.22 5.66 -16.93
C ASP A 157 0.03 4.95 -17.58
N ARG A 158 -0.46 3.88 -16.95
CA ARG A 158 -1.57 3.05 -17.43
C ARG A 158 -2.63 2.89 -16.37
N ALA A 159 -3.87 2.68 -16.81
CA ALA A 159 -4.98 2.42 -15.91
C ALA A 159 -5.90 1.31 -16.41
N ILE A 160 -6.62 0.71 -15.46
CA ILE A 160 -7.69 -0.25 -15.71
C ILE A 160 -8.93 0.27 -14.98
N LEU A 161 -10.07 0.32 -15.68
CA LEU A 161 -11.36 0.66 -15.09
C LEU A 161 -12.18 -0.60 -14.81
N LEU A 162 -12.48 -0.80 -13.52
CA LEU A 162 -13.31 -1.90 -13.05
C LEU A 162 -14.75 -1.42 -12.79
N GLN A 163 -15.72 -2.22 -13.22
CA GLN A 163 -17.12 -2.06 -12.89
C GLN A 163 -17.76 -3.44 -12.64
N LYS A 164 -18.33 -3.64 -11.45
CA LYS A 164 -18.99 -4.88 -11.04
C LYS A 164 -18.16 -6.15 -11.35
N GLY A 165 -16.85 -6.10 -11.03
CA GLY A 165 -15.91 -7.20 -11.21
C GLY A 165 -15.42 -7.41 -12.66
N LYS A 166 -15.79 -6.55 -13.60
CA LYS A 166 -15.37 -6.64 -15.01
C LYS A 166 -14.47 -5.46 -15.37
N ILE A 167 -13.46 -5.71 -16.20
CA ILE A 167 -12.68 -4.67 -16.86
C ILE A 167 -13.53 -4.09 -17.97
N ILE A 168 -13.78 -2.77 -17.94
CA ILE A 168 -14.59 -2.08 -18.95
C ILE A 168 -13.76 -1.08 -19.77
N ALA A 169 -12.57 -0.73 -19.33
CA ALA A 169 -11.57 0.01 -20.10
C ALA A 169 -10.17 -0.32 -19.59
N GLU A 170 -9.20 -0.34 -20.49
CA GLU A 170 -7.77 -0.47 -20.22
C GLU A 170 -7.02 0.35 -21.28
N GLY A 171 -6.00 1.11 -20.83
CA GLY A 171 -5.20 1.97 -21.71
C GLY A 171 -4.27 2.86 -20.93
N THR A 172 -3.90 4.02 -21.50
CA THR A 172 -3.19 5.06 -20.77
C THR A 172 -4.08 5.62 -19.65
N ALA A 173 -3.47 6.26 -18.66
CA ALA A 173 -4.23 6.85 -17.56
C ALA A 173 -5.25 7.87 -18.07
N GLU A 174 -4.88 8.67 -19.08
CA GLU A 174 -5.72 9.68 -19.71
C GLU A 174 -6.92 9.07 -20.46
N GLU A 175 -6.69 8.04 -21.28
CA GLU A 175 -7.76 7.35 -22.01
C GLU A 175 -8.80 6.77 -21.08
N VAL A 176 -8.35 6.11 -19.99
CA VAL A 176 -9.24 5.49 -19.02
C VAL A 176 -9.93 6.54 -18.14
N ALA A 177 -9.29 7.67 -17.86
CA ALA A 177 -9.90 8.79 -17.15
C ALA A 177 -11.12 9.35 -17.89
N VAL A 178 -11.03 9.55 -19.22
CA VAL A 178 -12.17 10.00 -20.05
C VAL A 178 -13.35 9.04 -19.93
N VAL A 179 -13.12 7.73 -20.06
CA VAL A 179 -14.19 6.73 -19.92
C VAL A 179 -14.81 6.73 -18.50
N TYR A 180 -13.96 6.96 -17.48
CA TYR A 180 -14.44 7.04 -16.10
C TYR A 180 -15.30 8.28 -15.87
N GLU A 181 -14.94 9.44 -16.42
CA GLU A 181 -15.71 10.69 -16.36
C GLU A 181 -17.08 10.54 -17.02
N GLU A 182 -17.12 10.01 -18.24
CA GLU A 182 -18.36 9.75 -18.98
C GLU A 182 -19.34 8.87 -18.17
N LYS A 183 -18.81 7.84 -17.47
CA LYS A 183 -19.63 6.90 -16.70
C LYS A 183 -20.03 7.40 -15.33
N THR A 184 -19.31 8.31 -14.72
CA THR A 184 -19.51 8.75 -13.33
C THR A 184 -20.00 10.19 -13.22
N GLY A 185 -19.90 10.98 -14.28
CA GLY A 185 -20.15 12.43 -14.26
C GLY A 185 -19.19 13.22 -13.35
N LYS A 186 -18.08 12.60 -12.94
CA LYS A 186 -17.04 13.21 -12.07
C LYS A 186 -15.81 13.49 -12.91
N GLY A 187 -15.67 14.72 -13.41
CA GLY A 187 -14.43 15.23 -13.99
C GLY A 187 -13.39 15.61 -12.93
N PRO A 188 -12.13 15.92 -13.36
CA PRO A 188 -11.08 16.38 -12.48
C PRO A 188 -11.55 17.60 -11.70
N LYS A 189 -11.22 17.67 -10.42
CA LYS A 189 -11.52 18.86 -9.62
C LYS A 189 -10.63 20.00 -10.14
N LYS A 190 -11.29 21.08 -10.62
CA LYS A 190 -10.61 22.32 -10.97
C LYS A 190 -9.92 22.94 -9.77
#